data_0f53a2ca209fa608ec326a703b896e60
#
_entry.id   0f53a2ca209fa608ec326a703b896e60
#
_cell.length_a   1.000
_cell.length_b   1.000
_cell.length_c   1.000
_cell.angle_alpha   90.00
_cell.angle_beta   90.00
_cell.angle_gamma   90.00
#
_symmetry.space_group_name_H-M   'P 1'
#
loop_
_entity.id
_entity.type
_entity.pdbx_description
1 polymer ?
#
loop_
_entity_poly.entity_id
_entity_poly.type
_entity_poly.pdbx_seq_one_letter_code
_entity_poly.pdbx_strand_id
1 'polypeptide(L)'
;MRSHQRPFFRILAAGITLCTVLGTASCFGASSEPDQPTAPDTPKEQTTPINVVASVNQWGALAEQIGGVHVKVTSILSSTTEDAHTFEPKTTAVDTLQKAQVVVSNGAGYDSWATKNLERDTVSVSAAQMVGAVEGDNPHLWFSNDARNAMAKELADTYSRIMPKQKKYFTNKLKAWNRRETVIERSMKEFSDTHRNVSFAATEPVAYYLLSDMGLSDKTPESYTQSISEGSQPSSKELQDFQKILEGHQVDMLINNVQKADDATNILTGTAYKSDVPVIDVTEQMPADSKSLISWIAQLIKQMNEAVSSKDDAT
;
A
#
# COMPACT_ATOMS: atom_id res chain seq x y z
N MET A 1 31.96 33.95 17.93
CA MET A 1 32.82 33.97 19.16
C MET A 1 32.67 32.65 19.86
N ARG A 2 33.84 32.02 20.11
CA ARG A 2 34.16 30.76 20.90
C ARG A 2 33.60 29.45 20.29
N SER A 3 34.37 28.60 19.56
CA SER A 3 35.70 28.02 19.76
C SER A 3 35.80 27.19 21.04
N HIS A 4 35.90 25.85 20.85
CA HIS A 4 36.85 24.97 21.56
C HIS A 4 36.50 23.52 21.17
N GLN A 5 37.25 22.87 20.40
CA GLN A 5 38.56 22.20 20.55
C GLN A 5 38.38 20.72 20.96
N ARG A 6 38.87 19.88 20.08
CA ARG A 6 39.22 18.46 20.29
C ARG A 6 40.42 18.31 21.19
N PRO A 7 40.68 17.15 21.82
CA PRO A 7 42.00 16.63 21.69
C PRO A 7 42.11 15.18 21.19
N PHE A 8 43.23 15.02 20.66
CA PHE A 8 43.98 13.95 20.03
C PHE A 8 44.53 12.87 21.00
N PHE A 9 44.73 11.67 20.44
CA PHE A 9 45.89 10.75 20.61
C PHE A 9 46.15 10.04 21.95
N ARG A 10 46.28 8.70 21.86
CA ARG A 10 47.59 8.05 22.04
C ARG A 10 47.56 6.57 21.60
N ILE A 11 48.46 6.29 20.65
CA ILE A 11 49.00 4.99 20.27
C ILE A 11 49.98 4.55 21.37
N LEU A 12 49.94 3.27 21.75
CA LEU A 12 51.08 2.60 22.37
C LEU A 12 51.21 1.20 21.75
N ALA A 13 52.35 1.03 21.07
CA ALA A 13 52.88 -0.24 20.59
C ALA A 13 53.92 -0.76 21.60
N ALA A 14 54.20 -2.03 21.56
CA ALA A 14 55.27 -2.84 22.08
C ALA A 14 54.75 -3.97 22.99
N GLY A 15 55.18 -5.21 22.93
CA GLY A 15 56.41 -5.75 22.41
C GLY A 15 56.37 -7.28 22.40
N ILE A 16 57.15 -7.81 21.54
CA ILE A 16 57.44 -9.22 21.29
C ILE A 16 58.16 -9.81 22.49
N THR A 17 57.74 -11.00 22.97
CA THR A 17 58.62 -11.87 23.74
C THR A 17 58.51 -13.31 23.24
N LEU A 18 59.57 -13.75 22.64
CA LEU A 18 59.87 -15.10 22.16
C LEU A 18 60.43 -15.91 23.34
N CYS A 19 59.77 -16.97 23.76
CA CYS A 19 60.34 -17.97 24.65
C CYS A 19 60.21 -19.36 24.03
N THR A 20 61.32 -19.85 23.53
CA THR A 20 61.56 -21.26 23.19
C THR A 20 61.95 -22.05 24.46
N VAL A 21 61.16 -23.12 24.72
CA VAL A 21 61.60 -24.21 25.60
C VAL A 21 61.33 -25.54 24.91
N LEU A 22 62.41 -26.25 24.62
CA LEU A 22 62.47 -27.67 24.28
C LEU A 22 62.29 -28.53 25.54
N GLY A 23 61.49 -29.59 25.46
CA GLY A 23 61.39 -30.58 26.53
C GLY A 23 60.50 -31.78 26.20
N THR A 24 61.06 -32.78 25.57
CA THR A 24 60.91 -34.26 25.71
C THR A 24 59.54 -34.93 25.74
N ALA A 25 59.47 -35.93 24.90
CA ALA A 25 58.39 -36.91 24.65
C ALA A 25 57.98 -37.75 25.88
N SER A 26 56.69 -38.07 25.96
CA SER A 26 56.23 -39.39 26.44
C SER A 26 54.86 -39.68 25.83
N CYS A 27 54.80 -40.79 25.12
CA CYS A 27 53.58 -41.41 24.59
C CYS A 27 52.65 -41.86 25.69
N PHE A 28 51.34 -41.61 25.60
CA PHE A 28 50.28 -42.60 25.79
C PHE A 28 49.02 -42.06 25.17
N GLY A 29 48.37 -42.92 24.38
CA GLY A 29 47.30 -42.54 23.52
C GLY A 29 45.93 -42.34 24.19
N ALA A 30 45.18 -41.47 23.64
CA ALA A 30 43.74 -41.49 23.47
C ALA A 30 43.46 -40.47 22.37
N SER A 31 42.99 -40.94 21.22
CA SER A 31 42.55 -40.09 20.12
C SER A 31 41.25 -39.41 20.51
N SER A 32 41.36 -38.17 20.95
CA SER A 32 40.32 -37.19 20.85
C SER A 32 40.68 -36.25 19.70
N GLU A 33 39.96 -36.40 18.59
CA GLU A 33 39.97 -35.41 17.51
C GLU A 33 39.68 -34.02 18.10
N PRO A 34 40.49 -33.01 17.75
CA PRO A 34 40.10 -31.65 18.15
C PRO A 34 38.85 -31.28 17.41
N ASP A 35 37.80 -30.87 18.15
CA ASP A 35 36.62 -30.19 17.61
C ASP A 35 37.08 -29.10 16.64
N GLN A 36 36.90 -29.34 15.34
CA GLN A 36 37.02 -28.28 14.36
C GLN A 36 35.91 -27.27 14.67
N PRO A 37 36.24 -25.98 14.77
CA PRO A 37 35.20 -24.96 14.86
C PRO A 37 34.31 -25.11 13.62
N THR A 38 33.09 -25.52 13.84
CA THR A 38 32.05 -25.48 12.80
C THR A 38 31.98 -24.06 12.26
N ALA A 39 32.33 -23.88 10.99
CA ALA A 39 32.12 -22.62 10.31
C ALA A 39 30.66 -22.18 10.52
N PRO A 40 30.40 -20.89 10.77
CA PRO A 40 29.03 -20.43 10.93
C PRO A 40 28.23 -20.84 9.71
N ASP A 41 27.10 -21.49 9.94
CA ASP A 41 26.18 -21.89 8.89
C ASP A 41 25.87 -20.69 8.01
N THR A 42 26.39 -20.72 6.81
CA THR A 42 26.06 -19.72 5.80
C THR A 42 24.57 -19.91 5.51
N PRO A 43 23.72 -18.90 5.68
CA PRO A 43 22.29 -19.05 5.44
C PRO A 43 22.06 -19.66 4.06
N LYS A 44 21.32 -20.75 3.96
CA LYS A 44 20.99 -21.38 2.67
C LYS A 44 20.28 -20.35 1.82
N GLU A 45 20.85 -20.05 0.67
CA GLU A 45 20.27 -19.11 -0.27
C GLU A 45 18.90 -19.60 -0.75
N GLN A 46 17.92 -18.72 -0.68
CA GLN A 46 16.59 -19.01 -1.22
C GLN A 46 16.64 -18.99 -2.76
N THR A 47 16.33 -20.13 -3.36
CA THR A 47 16.25 -20.31 -4.84
C THR A 47 14.81 -20.39 -5.34
N THR A 48 13.87 -20.68 -4.44
CA THR A 48 12.42 -20.71 -4.74
C THR A 48 11.82 -19.31 -4.61
N PRO A 49 10.76 -18.96 -5.38
CA PRO A 49 10.07 -17.71 -5.23
C PRO A 49 9.62 -17.47 -3.79
N ILE A 50 9.71 -16.22 -3.34
CA ILE A 50 9.21 -15.78 -2.03
C ILE A 50 7.69 -15.95 -2.00
N ASN A 51 7.16 -16.64 -0.98
CA ASN A 51 5.73 -16.78 -0.80
C ASN A 51 5.17 -15.51 -0.15
N VAL A 52 4.41 -14.73 -0.91
CA VAL A 52 3.82 -13.44 -0.51
C VAL A 52 2.31 -13.59 -0.42
N VAL A 53 1.71 -13.17 0.68
CA VAL A 53 0.25 -13.11 0.82
C VAL A 53 -0.15 -11.67 1.07
N ALA A 54 -1.01 -11.13 0.21
CA ALA A 54 -1.58 -9.80 0.37
C ALA A 54 -3.01 -9.91 0.92
N SER A 55 -3.36 -9.03 1.84
CA SER A 55 -4.72 -8.91 2.34
C SER A 55 -5.70 -8.59 1.22
N VAL A 56 -5.34 -7.63 0.37
CA VAL A 56 -6.16 -7.10 -0.73
C VAL A 56 -5.40 -7.09 -2.04
N ASN A 57 -6.13 -7.19 -3.15
CA ASN A 57 -5.54 -7.40 -4.48
C ASN A 57 -4.75 -6.19 -5.01
N GLN A 58 -5.08 -4.97 -4.65
CA GLN A 58 -4.33 -3.78 -5.07
C GLN A 58 -2.90 -3.79 -4.53
N TRP A 59 -2.69 -4.18 -3.26
CA TRP A 59 -1.35 -4.39 -2.70
C TRP A 59 -0.68 -5.66 -3.23
N GLY A 60 -1.47 -6.70 -3.51
CA GLY A 60 -0.98 -7.91 -4.17
C GLY A 60 -0.42 -7.63 -5.56
N ALA A 61 -1.11 -6.83 -6.37
CA ALA A 61 -0.66 -6.42 -7.69
C ALA A 61 0.65 -5.60 -7.64
N LEU A 62 0.79 -4.72 -6.65
CA LEU A 62 2.04 -4.01 -6.41
C LEU A 62 3.17 -4.97 -6.01
N ALA A 63 2.89 -5.88 -5.08
CA ALA A 63 3.85 -6.88 -4.61
C ALA A 63 4.36 -7.76 -5.76
N GLU A 64 3.48 -8.21 -6.63
CA GLU A 64 3.82 -8.99 -7.83
C GLU A 64 4.64 -8.16 -8.83
N GLN A 65 4.28 -6.90 -9.04
CA GLN A 65 4.99 -6.02 -9.97
C GLN A 65 6.43 -5.75 -9.53
N ILE A 66 6.67 -5.58 -8.21
CA ILE A 66 8.02 -5.38 -7.64
C ILE A 66 8.80 -6.69 -7.59
N GLY A 67 8.16 -7.79 -7.22
CA GLY A 67 8.81 -9.09 -7.04
C GLY A 67 9.06 -9.83 -8.35
N GLY A 68 8.15 -9.72 -9.32
CA GLY A 68 8.20 -10.39 -10.62
C GLY A 68 8.34 -11.91 -10.48
N VAL A 69 9.27 -12.50 -11.20
CA VAL A 69 9.49 -13.97 -11.21
C VAL A 69 10.04 -14.54 -9.89
N HIS A 70 10.47 -13.69 -8.98
CA HIS A 70 11.04 -14.08 -7.70
C HIS A 70 10.03 -14.10 -6.55
N VAL A 71 8.77 -13.86 -6.82
CA VAL A 71 7.68 -13.95 -5.83
C VAL A 71 6.54 -14.80 -6.36
N LYS A 72 5.79 -15.41 -5.44
CA LYS A 72 4.48 -15.99 -5.70
C LYS A 72 3.49 -15.27 -4.79
N VAL A 73 2.62 -14.47 -5.39
CA VAL A 73 1.66 -13.64 -4.66
C VAL A 73 0.29 -14.29 -4.64
N THR A 74 -0.35 -14.28 -3.48
CA THR A 74 -1.76 -14.66 -3.28
C THR A 74 -2.46 -13.50 -2.60
N SER A 75 -3.54 -12.97 -3.20
CA SER A 75 -4.40 -11.97 -2.58
C SER A 75 -5.61 -12.65 -1.96
N ILE A 76 -5.95 -12.30 -0.72
CA ILE A 76 -7.07 -12.90 0.01
C ILE A 76 -8.40 -12.28 -0.45
N LEU A 77 -8.54 -10.97 -0.27
CA LEU A 77 -9.72 -10.24 -0.73
C LEU A 77 -9.42 -9.63 -2.11
N SER A 78 -10.13 -10.10 -3.14
CA SER A 78 -9.92 -9.69 -4.52
C SER A 78 -11.22 -9.44 -5.30
N SER A 79 -12.37 -9.64 -4.66
CA SER A 79 -13.67 -9.47 -5.28
C SER A 79 -14.18 -8.04 -5.11
N THR A 80 -14.62 -7.42 -6.19
CA THR A 80 -15.32 -6.13 -6.17
C THR A 80 -16.80 -6.25 -5.77
N THR A 81 -17.24 -7.45 -5.37
CA THR A 81 -18.62 -7.70 -4.90
C THR A 81 -18.67 -8.03 -3.41
N GLU A 82 -17.52 -8.11 -2.74
CA GLU A 82 -17.41 -8.34 -1.29
C GLU A 82 -17.15 -7.00 -0.58
N ASP A 83 -17.92 -6.71 0.45
CA ASP A 83 -17.69 -5.55 1.32
C ASP A 83 -16.48 -5.82 2.23
N ALA A 84 -15.44 -5.02 2.07
CA ALA A 84 -14.19 -5.18 2.82
C ALA A 84 -14.33 -4.89 4.32
N HIS A 85 -15.25 -4.01 4.69
CA HIS A 85 -15.49 -3.64 6.09
C HIS A 85 -16.14 -4.77 6.91
N THR A 86 -16.85 -5.67 6.23
CA THR A 86 -17.51 -6.83 6.86
C THR A 86 -16.83 -8.15 6.54
N PHE A 87 -15.69 -8.10 5.83
CA PHE A 87 -14.98 -9.30 5.40
C PHE A 87 -14.40 -10.09 6.59
N GLU A 88 -14.80 -11.36 6.68
CA GLU A 88 -14.23 -12.32 7.62
C GLU A 88 -13.44 -13.40 6.85
N PRO A 89 -12.13 -13.57 7.13
CA PRO A 89 -11.32 -14.56 6.43
C PRO A 89 -11.76 -15.99 6.79
N LYS A 90 -11.96 -16.82 5.77
CA LYS A 90 -12.18 -18.26 5.94
C LYS A 90 -10.91 -18.92 6.49
N THR A 91 -11.05 -20.09 7.14
CA THR A 91 -9.92 -20.87 7.67
C THR A 91 -8.80 -21.07 6.62
N THR A 92 -9.16 -21.31 5.37
CA THR A 92 -8.17 -21.48 4.27
C THR A 92 -7.35 -20.20 4.02
N ALA A 93 -7.94 -19.03 4.20
CA ALA A 93 -7.23 -17.75 4.10
C ALA A 93 -6.26 -17.56 5.27
N VAL A 94 -6.69 -17.91 6.48
CA VAL A 94 -5.84 -17.89 7.69
C VAL A 94 -4.65 -18.85 7.51
N ASP A 95 -4.89 -20.08 7.06
CA ASP A 95 -3.84 -21.07 6.76
C ASP A 95 -2.85 -20.57 5.70
N THR A 96 -3.33 -19.79 4.74
CA THR A 96 -2.49 -19.20 3.68
C THR A 96 -1.60 -18.11 4.24
N LEU A 97 -2.14 -17.24 5.11
CA LEU A 97 -1.39 -16.18 5.82
C LEU A 97 -0.30 -16.78 6.72
N GLN A 98 -0.60 -17.84 7.48
CA GLN A 98 0.37 -18.51 8.34
C GLN A 98 1.56 -19.12 7.59
N LYS A 99 1.38 -19.49 6.32
CA LYS A 99 2.45 -20.04 5.47
C LYS A 99 3.24 -18.97 4.70
N ALA A 100 2.87 -17.71 4.83
CA ALA A 100 3.50 -16.62 4.11
C ALA A 100 4.90 -16.31 4.66
N GLN A 101 5.86 -16.06 3.79
CA GLN A 101 7.14 -15.46 4.16
C GLN A 101 7.03 -13.94 4.30
N VAL A 102 6.16 -13.33 3.47
CA VAL A 102 5.86 -11.90 3.52
C VAL A 102 4.34 -11.74 3.49
N VAL A 103 3.80 -11.01 4.45
CA VAL A 103 2.40 -10.56 4.46
C VAL A 103 2.36 -9.08 4.13
N VAL A 104 1.55 -8.73 3.15
CA VAL A 104 1.34 -7.34 2.70
C VAL A 104 -0.05 -6.92 3.09
N SER A 105 -0.17 -5.89 3.91
CA SER A 105 -1.44 -5.40 4.44
C SER A 105 -1.60 -3.89 4.22
N ASN A 106 -2.84 -3.44 4.28
CA ASN A 106 -3.16 -2.02 4.26
C ASN A 106 -2.90 -1.37 5.64
N GLY A 107 -3.45 -1.93 6.70
CA GLY A 107 -3.47 -1.34 8.03
C GLY A 107 -4.57 -0.29 8.20
N ALA A 108 -4.39 0.65 9.14
CA ALA A 108 -5.38 1.67 9.50
C ALA A 108 -6.78 1.09 9.82
N GLY A 109 -6.83 -0.09 10.46
CA GLY A 109 -8.08 -0.77 10.82
C GLY A 109 -8.73 -1.59 9.70
N TYR A 110 -8.33 -1.41 8.43
CA TYR A 110 -9.01 -1.98 7.26
C TYR A 110 -8.95 -3.52 7.19
N ASP A 111 -7.79 -4.10 7.46
CA ASP A 111 -7.49 -5.52 7.26
C ASP A 111 -6.74 -6.14 8.46
N SER A 112 -7.12 -5.75 9.67
CA SER A 112 -6.49 -6.21 10.92
C SER A 112 -6.45 -7.74 11.06
N TRP A 113 -7.39 -8.45 10.41
CA TRP A 113 -7.43 -9.91 10.34
C TRP A 113 -6.19 -10.51 9.65
N ALA A 114 -5.57 -9.77 8.72
CA ALA A 114 -4.43 -10.27 7.93
C ALA A 114 -3.14 -10.38 8.74
N THR A 115 -3.02 -9.65 9.85
CA THR A 115 -1.80 -9.59 10.66
C THR A 115 -1.97 -10.19 12.06
N LYS A 116 -3.17 -10.66 12.40
CA LYS A 116 -3.54 -11.05 13.78
C LYS A 116 -2.76 -12.25 14.33
N ASN A 117 -2.41 -13.22 13.50
CA ASN A 117 -1.79 -14.47 13.92
C ASN A 117 -0.66 -14.90 12.97
N LEU A 118 0.29 -13.99 12.71
CA LEU A 118 1.44 -14.29 11.86
C LEU A 118 2.45 -15.15 12.60
N GLU A 119 3.13 -16.03 11.88
CA GLU A 119 4.28 -16.76 12.39
C GLU A 119 5.44 -15.80 12.69
N ARG A 120 6.29 -16.19 13.63
CA ARG A 120 7.37 -15.33 14.16
C ARG A 120 8.33 -14.84 13.07
N ASP A 121 8.57 -15.66 12.06
CA ASP A 121 9.54 -15.38 11.00
C ASP A 121 8.88 -14.71 9.76
N THR A 122 7.58 -14.47 9.81
CA THR A 122 6.86 -13.77 8.75
C THR A 122 7.19 -12.28 8.76
N VAL A 123 7.61 -11.75 7.62
CA VAL A 123 7.84 -10.31 7.46
C VAL A 123 6.50 -9.64 7.13
N SER A 124 6.09 -8.69 7.96
CA SER A 124 4.89 -7.86 7.71
C SER A 124 5.28 -6.53 7.05
N VAL A 125 4.61 -6.19 5.95
CA VAL A 125 4.73 -4.91 5.23
C VAL A 125 3.35 -4.28 5.20
N SER A 126 3.17 -3.14 5.87
CA SER A 126 1.89 -2.46 6.03
C SER A 126 1.93 -1.05 5.44
N ALA A 127 0.97 -0.71 4.58
CA ALA A 127 0.87 0.61 3.98
C ALA A 127 0.71 1.71 5.05
N ALA A 128 -0.14 1.48 6.04
CA ALA A 128 -0.37 2.41 7.13
C ALA A 128 0.93 2.72 7.90
N GLN A 129 1.75 1.69 8.20
CA GLN A 129 3.04 1.90 8.86
C GLN A 129 4.00 2.73 8.02
N MET A 130 3.96 2.58 6.70
CA MET A 130 4.86 3.32 5.80
C MET A 130 4.57 4.82 5.76
N VAL A 131 3.32 5.23 5.98
CA VAL A 131 2.90 6.64 5.92
C VAL A 131 2.47 7.20 7.28
N GLY A 132 2.54 6.40 8.35
CA GLY A 132 2.17 6.80 9.69
C GLY A 132 0.65 6.92 9.93
N ALA A 133 -0.16 6.28 9.07
CA ALA A 133 -1.62 6.23 9.26
C ALA A 133 -2.00 5.29 10.42
N VAL A 134 -3.05 5.65 11.13
CA VAL A 134 -3.56 4.92 12.29
C VAL A 134 -5.03 4.52 12.11
N GLU A 135 -5.54 3.69 12.99
CA GLU A 135 -6.97 3.38 13.02
C GLU A 135 -7.79 4.65 13.25
N GLY A 136 -8.82 4.84 12.44
CA GLY A 136 -9.64 6.06 12.38
C GLY A 136 -9.27 7.02 11.25
N ASP A 137 -8.07 6.91 10.66
CA ASP A 137 -7.76 7.60 9.42
C ASP A 137 -8.47 6.92 8.23
N ASN A 138 -8.62 7.66 7.12
CA ASN A 138 -9.17 7.09 5.89
C ASN A 138 -8.29 5.90 5.43
N PRO A 139 -8.83 4.67 5.35
CA PRO A 139 -8.01 3.48 5.11
C PRO A 139 -7.66 3.25 3.63
N HIS A 140 -8.18 4.02 2.68
CA HIS A 140 -8.04 3.77 1.24
C HIS A 140 -6.66 4.20 0.71
N LEU A 141 -5.59 3.72 1.37
CA LEU A 141 -4.20 4.16 1.18
C LEU A 141 -3.64 3.81 -0.20
N TRP A 142 -4.19 2.85 -0.92
CA TRP A 142 -3.77 2.53 -2.29
C TRP A 142 -4.04 3.66 -3.29
N PHE A 143 -4.90 4.61 -2.95
CA PHE A 143 -5.12 5.82 -3.72
C PHE A 143 -4.13 6.94 -3.37
N SER A 144 -3.41 6.86 -2.26
CA SER A 144 -2.36 7.81 -1.89
C SER A 144 -1.06 7.55 -2.68
N ASN A 145 -0.54 8.58 -3.34
CA ASN A 145 0.75 8.52 -4.03
C ASN A 145 1.89 8.17 -3.06
N ASP A 146 1.92 8.82 -1.89
CA ASP A 146 2.95 8.58 -0.88
C ASP A 146 2.93 7.14 -0.39
N ALA A 147 1.75 6.58 -0.12
CA ALA A 147 1.63 5.20 0.34
C ALA A 147 2.08 4.20 -0.74
N ARG A 148 1.70 4.40 -2.00
CA ARG A 148 2.12 3.53 -3.10
C ARG A 148 3.63 3.54 -3.29
N ASN A 149 4.25 4.71 -3.27
CA ASN A 149 5.70 4.85 -3.42
C ASN A 149 6.47 4.24 -2.24
N ALA A 150 6.00 4.47 -1.01
CA ALA A 150 6.59 3.90 0.19
C ALA A 150 6.49 2.37 0.22
N MET A 151 5.33 1.82 -0.13
CA MET A 151 5.10 0.38 -0.24
C MET A 151 5.97 -0.27 -1.32
N ALA A 152 6.07 0.34 -2.51
CA ALA A 152 6.91 -0.18 -3.59
C ALA A 152 8.39 -0.26 -3.15
N LYS A 153 8.87 0.76 -2.44
CA LYS A 153 10.22 0.80 -1.90
C LYS A 153 10.43 -0.28 -0.85
N GLU A 154 9.55 -0.39 0.14
CA GLU A 154 9.69 -1.37 1.23
C GLU A 154 9.61 -2.81 0.72
N LEU A 155 8.74 -3.10 -0.26
CA LEU A 155 8.69 -4.41 -0.92
C LEU A 155 10.01 -4.74 -1.62
N ALA A 156 10.58 -3.79 -2.37
CA ALA A 156 11.88 -4.01 -3.03
C ALA A 156 13.01 -4.25 -2.03
N ASP A 157 13.02 -3.51 -0.92
CA ASP A 157 14.01 -3.65 0.15
C ASP A 157 13.82 -4.98 0.91
N THR A 158 12.58 -5.37 1.21
CA THR A 158 12.24 -6.65 1.86
C THR A 158 12.66 -7.84 0.99
N TYR A 159 12.30 -7.84 -0.29
CA TYR A 159 12.70 -8.91 -1.19
C TYR A 159 14.23 -8.99 -1.38
N SER A 160 14.90 -7.83 -1.37
CA SER A 160 16.37 -7.77 -1.43
C SER A 160 17.04 -8.32 -0.16
N ARG A 161 16.40 -8.21 1.01
CA ARG A 161 16.88 -8.83 2.26
C ARG A 161 16.72 -10.35 2.22
N ILE A 162 15.60 -10.85 1.69
CA ILE A 162 15.31 -12.29 1.60
C ILE A 162 16.17 -12.95 0.50
N MET A 163 16.37 -12.29 -0.63
CA MET A 163 17.13 -12.78 -1.78
C MET A 163 18.27 -11.81 -2.17
N PRO A 164 19.37 -11.72 -1.40
CA PRO A 164 20.40 -10.69 -1.59
C PRO A 164 21.07 -10.71 -2.98
N LYS A 165 21.21 -11.89 -3.60
CA LYS A 165 21.74 -12.01 -4.97
C LYS A 165 20.82 -11.43 -6.03
N GLN A 166 19.53 -11.26 -5.73
CA GLN A 166 18.53 -10.67 -6.62
C GLN A 166 18.29 -9.18 -6.37
N LYS A 167 19.05 -8.54 -5.47
CA LYS A 167 18.92 -7.12 -5.13
C LYS A 167 18.88 -6.21 -6.37
N LYS A 168 19.77 -6.46 -7.35
CA LYS A 168 19.79 -5.67 -8.60
C LYS A 168 18.48 -5.81 -9.39
N TYR A 169 17.89 -7.01 -9.40
CA TYR A 169 16.60 -7.26 -10.06
C TYR A 169 15.49 -6.43 -9.40
N PHE A 170 15.33 -6.51 -8.09
CA PHE A 170 14.30 -5.76 -7.36
C PHE A 170 14.51 -4.25 -7.46
N THR A 171 15.76 -3.77 -7.39
CA THR A 171 16.08 -2.35 -7.64
C THR A 171 15.64 -1.89 -9.03
N ASN A 172 15.81 -2.71 -10.06
CA ASN A 172 15.37 -2.38 -11.42
C ASN A 172 13.83 -2.39 -11.54
N LYS A 173 13.16 -3.31 -10.84
CA LYS A 173 11.68 -3.33 -10.77
C LYS A 173 11.14 -2.06 -10.10
N LEU A 174 11.72 -1.66 -8.97
CA LEU A 174 11.38 -0.40 -8.30
C LEU A 174 11.60 0.81 -9.22
N LYS A 175 12.73 0.90 -9.92
CA LYS A 175 12.95 1.98 -10.90
C LYS A 175 11.92 1.98 -12.01
N ALA A 176 11.47 0.81 -12.47
CA ALA A 176 10.41 0.71 -13.47
C ALA A 176 9.05 1.14 -12.92
N TRP A 177 8.75 0.82 -11.65
CA TRP A 177 7.58 1.30 -10.93
C TRP A 177 7.60 2.83 -10.84
N ASN A 178 8.67 3.41 -10.29
CA ASN A 178 8.79 4.87 -10.10
C ASN A 178 8.59 5.66 -11.40
N ARG A 179 9.09 5.14 -12.54
CA ARG A 179 8.84 5.81 -13.84
C ARG A 179 7.36 5.83 -14.22
N ARG A 180 6.61 4.79 -13.88
CA ARG A 180 5.16 4.74 -14.15
C ARG A 180 4.38 5.64 -13.20
N GLU A 181 4.76 5.64 -11.92
CA GLU A 181 4.17 6.53 -10.92
C GLU A 181 4.38 8.00 -11.29
N THR A 182 5.57 8.38 -11.77
CA THR A 182 5.83 9.74 -12.29
C THR A 182 4.91 10.12 -13.47
N VAL A 183 4.47 9.15 -14.28
CA VAL A 183 3.46 9.42 -15.33
C VAL A 183 2.10 9.73 -14.71
N ILE A 184 1.70 8.99 -13.69
CA ILE A 184 0.45 9.26 -12.95
C ILE A 184 0.49 10.64 -12.28
N GLU A 185 1.56 10.96 -11.57
CA GLU A 185 1.78 12.27 -10.94
C GLU A 185 1.65 13.40 -11.96
N ARG A 186 2.22 13.21 -13.15
CA ARG A 186 2.10 14.18 -14.24
C ARG A 186 0.66 14.31 -14.71
N SER A 187 -0.06 13.21 -14.90
CA SER A 187 -1.45 13.25 -15.33
C SER A 187 -2.35 13.92 -14.29
N MET A 188 -2.13 13.71 -12.99
CA MET A 188 -2.83 14.42 -11.92
C MET A 188 -2.53 15.93 -11.97
N LYS A 189 -1.27 16.29 -12.16
CA LYS A 189 -0.87 17.69 -12.30
C LYS A 189 -1.46 18.35 -13.55
N GLU A 190 -1.44 17.68 -14.68
CA GLU A 190 -2.04 18.16 -15.94
C GLU A 190 -3.55 18.40 -15.76
N PHE A 191 -4.24 17.49 -15.07
CA PHE A 191 -5.64 17.70 -14.70
C PHE A 191 -5.82 18.96 -13.85
N SER A 192 -5.07 19.11 -12.77
CA SER A 192 -5.13 20.27 -11.88
C SER A 192 -4.79 21.60 -12.56
N ASP A 193 -3.84 21.59 -13.49
CA ASP A 193 -3.46 22.79 -14.25
C ASP A 193 -4.52 23.19 -15.29
N THR A 194 -5.21 22.21 -15.87
CA THR A 194 -6.22 22.39 -16.93
C THR A 194 -7.59 22.72 -16.35
N HIS A 195 -7.99 22.00 -15.31
CA HIS A 195 -9.31 22.11 -14.69
C HIS A 195 -9.18 22.73 -13.28
N ARG A 196 -9.41 24.02 -13.18
CA ARG A 196 -9.32 24.75 -11.90
C ARG A 196 -10.65 24.72 -11.15
N ASN A 197 -10.56 24.57 -9.82
CA ASN A 197 -11.72 24.64 -8.92
C ASN A 197 -12.75 23.50 -9.14
N VAL A 198 -12.34 22.39 -9.71
CA VAL A 198 -13.21 21.21 -9.83
C VAL A 198 -13.60 20.72 -8.44
N SER A 199 -14.86 20.43 -8.28
CA SER A 199 -15.45 19.96 -7.03
C SER A 199 -16.15 18.62 -7.21
N PHE A 200 -16.20 17.86 -6.14
CA PHE A 200 -16.92 16.58 -6.13
C PHE A 200 -17.72 16.44 -4.83
N ALA A 201 -18.69 15.51 -4.86
CA ALA A 201 -19.22 14.89 -3.67
C ALA A 201 -19.07 13.37 -3.80
N ALA A 202 -19.01 12.66 -2.69
CA ALA A 202 -18.77 11.22 -2.68
C ALA A 202 -19.79 10.47 -1.82
N THR A 203 -20.27 9.33 -2.31
CA THR A 203 -21.11 8.42 -1.50
C THR A 203 -20.31 7.77 -0.38
N GLU A 204 -18.98 7.64 -0.59
CA GLU A 204 -18.03 7.16 0.40
C GLU A 204 -16.63 7.69 0.04
N PRO A 205 -15.76 8.01 1.02
CA PRO A 205 -14.47 8.69 0.75
C PRO A 205 -13.38 7.72 0.23
N VAL A 206 -13.74 6.78 -0.66
CA VAL A 206 -12.84 5.73 -1.19
C VAL A 206 -11.67 6.36 -1.96
N ALA A 207 -11.95 7.26 -2.90
CA ALA A 207 -10.92 7.88 -3.74
C ALA A 207 -10.32 9.17 -3.15
N TYR A 208 -10.56 9.48 -1.87
CA TYR A 208 -10.21 10.75 -1.23
C TYR A 208 -8.75 11.19 -1.50
N TYR A 209 -7.78 10.29 -1.29
CA TYR A 209 -6.36 10.63 -1.50
C TYR A 209 -6.07 11.00 -2.95
N LEU A 210 -6.60 10.24 -3.92
CA LEU A 210 -6.42 10.52 -5.34
C LEU A 210 -7.00 11.88 -5.71
N LEU A 211 -8.22 12.17 -5.27
CA LEU A 211 -8.94 13.42 -5.55
C LEU A 211 -8.22 14.62 -4.92
N SER A 212 -7.71 14.43 -3.68
CA SER A 212 -6.90 15.43 -2.98
C SER A 212 -5.59 15.71 -3.71
N ASP A 213 -4.86 14.67 -4.15
CA ASP A 213 -3.62 14.80 -4.91
C ASP A 213 -3.84 15.48 -6.28
N MET A 214 -5.04 15.33 -6.86
CA MET A 214 -5.47 16.03 -8.07
C MET A 214 -5.96 17.46 -7.81
N GLY A 215 -6.08 17.89 -6.55
CA GLY A 215 -6.50 19.24 -6.17
C GLY A 215 -8.00 19.52 -6.28
N LEU A 216 -8.85 18.47 -6.26
CA LEU A 216 -10.30 18.64 -6.28
C LEU A 216 -10.82 19.05 -4.89
N SER A 217 -11.93 19.80 -4.89
CA SER A 217 -12.60 20.27 -3.67
C SER A 217 -13.76 19.36 -3.29
N ASP A 218 -13.69 18.75 -2.10
CA ASP A 218 -14.78 17.96 -1.54
C ASP A 218 -15.93 18.89 -1.07
N LYS A 219 -17.13 18.60 -1.51
CA LYS A 219 -18.38 19.28 -1.16
C LYS A 219 -19.40 18.33 -0.53
N THR A 220 -18.98 17.10 -0.23
CA THR A 220 -19.84 16.14 0.47
C THR A 220 -20.31 16.76 1.80
N PRO A 221 -21.61 16.72 2.13
CA PRO A 221 -22.07 17.25 3.41
C PRO A 221 -21.38 16.57 4.60
N GLU A 222 -20.83 17.36 5.50
CA GLU A 222 -20.03 16.86 6.64
C GLU A 222 -20.83 15.87 7.51
N SER A 223 -22.13 16.17 7.77
CA SER A 223 -22.98 15.27 8.55
C SER A 223 -23.20 13.92 7.87
N TYR A 224 -23.31 13.90 6.54
CA TYR A 224 -23.41 12.67 5.76
C TYR A 224 -22.10 11.87 5.87
N THR A 225 -20.95 12.53 5.65
CA THR A 225 -19.62 11.88 5.76
C THR A 225 -19.42 11.30 7.15
N GLN A 226 -19.83 12.02 8.20
CA GLN A 226 -19.74 11.53 9.57
C GLN A 226 -20.58 10.26 9.77
N SER A 227 -21.84 10.25 9.36
CA SER A 227 -22.71 9.08 9.46
C SER A 227 -22.12 7.84 8.76
N ILE A 228 -21.59 8.02 7.55
CA ILE A 228 -20.93 6.93 6.80
C ILE A 228 -19.66 6.44 7.52
N SER A 229 -18.81 7.34 8.01
CA SER A 229 -17.57 6.97 8.70
C SER A 229 -17.82 6.21 10.02
N GLU A 230 -18.95 6.48 10.67
CA GLU A 230 -19.41 5.77 11.86
C GLU A 230 -20.10 4.43 11.55
N GLY A 231 -20.21 4.06 10.26
CA GLY A 231 -20.93 2.86 9.80
C GLY A 231 -22.45 2.95 9.96
N SER A 232 -22.98 4.16 10.14
CA SER A 232 -24.41 4.42 10.33
C SER A 232 -25.11 4.72 9.01
N GLN A 233 -26.41 4.42 8.92
CA GLN A 233 -27.24 4.87 7.80
C GLN A 233 -27.47 6.37 7.89
N PRO A 234 -27.30 7.15 6.80
CA PRO A 234 -27.59 8.56 6.81
C PRO A 234 -29.07 8.84 7.02
N SER A 235 -29.39 9.86 7.78
CA SER A 235 -30.75 10.30 8.02
C SER A 235 -31.40 10.87 6.74
N SER A 236 -32.72 10.92 6.71
CA SER A 236 -33.47 11.54 5.60
C SER A 236 -33.07 13.00 5.36
N LYS A 237 -32.67 13.73 6.42
CA LYS A 237 -32.20 15.12 6.30
C LYS A 237 -30.85 15.20 5.61
N GLU A 238 -29.93 14.35 5.99
CA GLU A 238 -28.59 14.29 5.38
C GLU A 238 -28.65 13.93 3.91
N LEU A 239 -29.51 12.97 3.55
CA LEU A 239 -29.78 12.61 2.15
C LEU A 239 -30.37 13.78 1.38
N GLN A 240 -31.37 14.49 1.93
CA GLN A 240 -31.97 15.66 1.29
C GLN A 240 -30.96 16.80 1.10
N ASP A 241 -30.07 17.03 2.08
CA ASP A 241 -29.06 18.06 1.97
C ASP A 241 -28.01 17.69 0.91
N PHE A 242 -27.68 16.40 0.79
CA PHE A 242 -26.81 15.93 -0.29
C PHE A 242 -27.50 16.05 -1.67
N GLN A 243 -28.77 15.64 -1.79
CA GLN A 243 -29.52 15.78 -3.04
C GLN A 243 -29.56 17.23 -3.53
N LYS A 244 -29.74 18.23 -2.63
CA LYS A 244 -29.71 19.66 -2.99
C LYS A 244 -28.38 20.10 -3.61
N ILE A 245 -27.26 19.53 -3.19
CA ILE A 245 -25.94 19.81 -3.78
C ILE A 245 -25.89 19.31 -5.21
N LEU A 246 -26.41 18.11 -5.47
CA LEU A 246 -26.50 17.52 -6.81
C LEU A 246 -27.48 18.28 -7.71
N GLU A 247 -28.71 18.51 -7.22
CA GLU A 247 -29.78 19.24 -7.93
C GLU A 247 -29.38 20.69 -8.23
N GLY A 248 -28.60 21.30 -7.34
CA GLY A 248 -28.10 22.66 -7.48
C GLY A 248 -26.82 22.79 -8.29
N HIS A 249 -26.32 21.71 -8.91
CA HIS A 249 -25.05 21.68 -9.65
C HIS A 249 -23.86 22.29 -8.88
N GLN A 250 -23.82 22.07 -7.55
CA GLN A 250 -22.78 22.63 -6.69
C GLN A 250 -21.49 21.80 -6.74
N VAL A 251 -21.51 20.70 -7.48
CA VAL A 251 -20.37 19.80 -7.74
C VAL A 251 -20.29 19.48 -9.22
N ASP A 252 -19.09 19.15 -9.67
CA ASP A 252 -18.80 18.80 -11.05
C ASP A 252 -18.99 17.31 -11.32
N MET A 253 -18.88 16.47 -10.29
CA MET A 253 -19.11 15.04 -10.36
C MET A 253 -19.51 14.43 -9.02
N LEU A 254 -20.20 13.29 -9.07
CA LEU A 254 -20.42 12.39 -7.95
C LEU A 254 -19.46 11.21 -8.04
N ILE A 255 -18.70 10.95 -6.98
CA ILE A 255 -17.88 9.74 -6.84
C ILE A 255 -18.71 8.70 -6.10
N ASN A 256 -18.94 7.57 -6.73
CA ASN A 256 -19.83 6.53 -6.22
C ASN A 256 -19.05 5.24 -5.93
N ASN A 257 -19.07 4.76 -4.68
CA ASN A 257 -18.57 3.41 -4.36
C ASN A 257 -19.60 2.35 -4.72
N VAL A 258 -19.42 1.64 -5.82
CA VAL A 258 -20.36 0.60 -6.28
C VAL A 258 -20.37 -0.64 -5.40
N GLN A 259 -19.39 -0.83 -4.52
CA GLN A 259 -19.37 -1.95 -3.57
C GLN A 259 -20.27 -1.71 -2.35
N LYS A 260 -20.66 -0.47 -2.12
CA LYS A 260 -21.61 -0.06 -1.08
C LYS A 260 -22.96 0.32 -1.67
N ALA A 261 -23.54 -0.58 -2.47
CA ALA A 261 -24.85 -0.34 -3.06
C ALA A 261 -25.96 -0.54 -2.01
N ASP A 262 -26.57 0.56 -1.56
CA ASP A 262 -27.72 0.59 -0.67
C ASP A 262 -28.76 1.62 -1.13
N ASP A 263 -29.84 1.80 -0.37
CA ASP A 263 -30.91 2.74 -0.72
C ASP A 263 -30.38 4.19 -0.78
N ALA A 264 -29.47 4.57 0.11
CA ALA A 264 -28.90 5.92 0.14
C ALA A 264 -28.06 6.21 -1.11
N THR A 265 -27.16 5.31 -1.47
CA THR A 265 -26.30 5.43 -2.66
C THR A 265 -27.13 5.40 -3.95
N ASN A 266 -28.20 4.57 -4.00
CA ASN A 266 -29.12 4.52 -5.14
C ASN A 266 -29.91 5.83 -5.30
N ILE A 267 -30.37 6.45 -4.21
CA ILE A 267 -31.03 7.76 -4.23
C ILE A 267 -30.07 8.83 -4.76
N LEU A 268 -28.83 8.88 -4.26
CA LEU A 268 -27.85 9.89 -4.65
C LEU A 268 -27.42 9.75 -6.11
N THR A 269 -27.11 8.54 -6.57
CA THR A 269 -26.78 8.28 -7.98
C THR A 269 -27.94 8.58 -8.90
N GLY A 270 -29.16 8.20 -8.52
CA GLY A 270 -30.37 8.53 -9.24
C GLY A 270 -30.66 10.04 -9.32
N THR A 271 -30.32 10.78 -8.25
CA THR A 271 -30.41 12.26 -8.24
C THR A 271 -29.34 12.87 -9.16
N ALA A 272 -28.10 12.39 -9.09
CA ALA A 272 -27.01 12.85 -9.97
C ALA A 272 -27.36 12.68 -11.44
N TYR A 273 -27.85 11.51 -11.86
CA TYR A 273 -28.29 11.26 -13.24
C TYR A 273 -29.47 12.17 -13.70
N LYS A 274 -30.42 12.43 -12.82
CA LYS A 274 -31.56 13.34 -13.14
C LYS A 274 -31.11 14.79 -13.26
N SER A 275 -30.04 15.15 -12.62
CA SER A 275 -29.50 16.50 -12.59
C SER A 275 -28.29 16.67 -13.53
N ASP A 276 -28.06 15.74 -14.45
CA ASP A 276 -26.94 15.76 -15.39
C ASP A 276 -25.55 15.96 -14.71
N VAL A 277 -25.41 15.49 -13.45
CA VAL A 277 -24.14 15.44 -12.74
C VAL A 277 -23.44 14.13 -13.09
N PRO A 278 -22.24 14.16 -13.68
CA PRO A 278 -21.49 12.96 -14.01
C PRO A 278 -21.25 12.07 -12.79
N VAL A 279 -21.43 10.76 -12.94
CA VAL A 279 -21.12 9.77 -11.88
C VAL A 279 -19.86 9.01 -12.26
N ILE A 280 -18.88 9.03 -11.37
CA ILE A 280 -17.65 8.26 -11.50
C ILE A 280 -17.70 7.10 -10.51
N ASP A 281 -17.83 5.90 -11.05
CA ASP A 281 -17.85 4.69 -10.25
C ASP A 281 -16.43 4.30 -9.82
N VAL A 282 -16.25 4.07 -8.53
CA VAL A 282 -15.02 3.57 -7.92
C VAL A 282 -15.29 2.29 -7.15
N THR A 283 -14.26 1.50 -6.95
CA THR A 283 -14.29 0.30 -6.11
C THR A 283 -13.17 0.36 -5.08
N GLU A 284 -13.29 -0.36 -4.00
CA GLU A 284 -12.21 -0.53 -3.02
C GLU A 284 -11.18 -1.55 -3.53
N GLN A 285 -11.65 -2.71 -4.01
CA GLN A 285 -10.77 -3.68 -4.63
C GLN A 285 -10.52 -3.33 -6.09
N MET A 286 -9.30 -3.59 -6.54
CA MET A 286 -8.92 -3.41 -7.93
C MET A 286 -9.74 -4.35 -8.82
N PRO A 287 -10.44 -3.84 -9.87
CA PRO A 287 -11.21 -4.67 -10.78
C PRO A 287 -10.35 -5.74 -11.48
N ALA A 288 -10.94 -6.90 -11.74
CA ALA A 288 -10.23 -8.06 -12.29
C ALA A 288 -9.67 -7.83 -13.72
N ASP A 289 -10.26 -6.92 -14.48
CA ASP A 289 -9.81 -6.53 -15.81
C ASP A 289 -8.67 -5.50 -15.79
N SER A 290 -8.37 -4.93 -14.63
CA SER A 290 -7.26 -4.00 -14.44
C SER A 290 -5.92 -4.74 -14.43
N LYS A 291 -5.01 -4.32 -15.32
CA LYS A 291 -3.70 -4.98 -15.51
C LYS A 291 -2.71 -4.69 -14.37
N SER A 292 -2.89 -3.63 -13.63
CA SER A 292 -2.04 -3.22 -12.50
C SER A 292 -2.71 -2.09 -11.71
N LEU A 293 -2.25 -1.86 -10.48
CA LEU A 293 -2.70 -0.74 -9.65
C LEU A 293 -2.54 0.62 -10.38
N ILE A 294 -1.41 0.85 -11.00
CA ILE A 294 -1.16 2.09 -11.79
C ILE A 294 -2.14 2.23 -12.96
N SER A 295 -2.42 1.15 -13.71
CA SER A 295 -3.34 1.24 -14.86
C SER A 295 -4.77 1.50 -14.42
N TRP A 296 -5.19 0.98 -13.29
CA TRP A 296 -6.50 1.28 -12.70
C TRP A 296 -6.61 2.75 -12.30
N ILE A 297 -5.63 3.29 -11.58
CA ILE A 297 -5.60 4.70 -11.19
C ILE A 297 -5.58 5.62 -12.43
N ALA A 298 -4.77 5.29 -13.45
CA ALA A 298 -4.74 6.04 -14.69
C ALA A 298 -6.10 6.08 -15.40
N GLN A 299 -6.86 4.98 -15.35
CA GLN A 299 -8.19 4.91 -15.92
C GLN A 299 -9.18 5.81 -15.15
N LEU A 300 -9.13 5.83 -13.82
CA LEU A 300 -9.96 6.72 -13.01
C LEU A 300 -9.67 8.20 -13.30
N ILE A 301 -8.39 8.59 -13.36
CA ILE A 301 -7.99 9.95 -13.73
C ILE A 301 -8.54 10.32 -15.12
N LYS A 302 -8.45 9.41 -16.08
CA LYS A 302 -8.97 9.61 -17.45
C LYS A 302 -10.50 9.81 -17.42
N GLN A 303 -11.25 8.98 -16.71
CA GLN A 303 -12.70 9.11 -16.58
C GLN A 303 -13.12 10.45 -15.97
N MET A 304 -12.43 10.88 -14.91
CA MET A 304 -12.66 12.20 -14.29
C MET A 304 -12.36 13.34 -15.27
N ASN A 305 -11.28 13.26 -16.03
CA ASN A 305 -10.93 14.26 -17.03
C ASN A 305 -11.99 14.34 -18.15
N GLU A 306 -12.49 13.21 -18.65
CA GLU A 306 -13.54 13.15 -19.66
C GLU A 306 -14.85 13.73 -19.12
N ALA A 307 -15.20 13.45 -17.86
CA ALA A 307 -16.42 13.97 -17.23
C ALA A 307 -16.43 15.49 -17.11
N VAL A 308 -15.27 16.09 -16.74
CA VAL A 308 -15.16 17.56 -16.62
C VAL A 308 -15.12 18.21 -18.00
N SER A 309 -14.33 17.67 -18.94
CA SER A 309 -14.19 18.24 -20.29
C SER A 309 -15.52 18.25 -21.07
N SER A 310 -16.35 17.22 -20.92
CA SER A 310 -17.66 17.16 -21.59
C SER A 310 -18.64 18.23 -21.10
N LYS A 311 -18.45 18.75 -19.91
CA LYS A 311 -19.26 19.81 -19.30
C LYS A 311 -18.85 21.19 -19.85
N ASP A 312 -17.54 21.39 -20.05
CA ASP A 312 -16.99 22.64 -20.63
C ASP A 312 -17.42 22.83 -22.09
N ASP A 313 -17.57 21.75 -22.86
CA ASP A 313 -18.04 21.80 -24.27
C ASP A 313 -19.56 22.06 -24.39
N ALA A 314 -20.34 21.88 -23.32
CA ALA A 314 -21.79 22.04 -23.30
C ALA A 314 -22.26 23.43 -22.80
N THR A 315 -21.35 24.25 -22.29
CA THR A 315 -21.59 25.62 -21.80
C THR A 315 -21.03 26.66 -22.76
#